data_8ba9745fcec8e71379882de4509409f0
#
_entry.id   8ba9745fcec8e71379882de4509409f0
#
_cell.length_a   1.000
_cell.length_b   1.000
_cell.length_c   1.000
_cell.angle_alpha   90.00
_cell.angle_beta   90.00
_cell.angle_gamma   90.00
#
_symmetry.space_group_name_H-M   'P 1'
#
loop_
_entity.id
_entity.type
_entity.pdbx_description
1 polymer ?
#
loop_
_entity_poly.entity_id
_entity_poly.type
_entity_poly.pdbx_seq_one_letter_code
_entity_poly.pdbx_strand_id
1 'polypeptide(L)'
;MVLSLVVLTSFESSLGSTVSLPARLIDEPETIIENENGESQSETEGDDAAEVVEMTTKQPQKISKFDNLMKRVGAEMGYDWRFMSAIAYCESRFHEGLVSKRGASGLMQVMPIVARHFKVPVSQIHHTETNVRLACKVLNESERQLRLPMGIAERDRLCIILASYNAGLGHVQDARRLARAEGANPNSWSDVSKYLQLKSNPAYYTRSEVKAGRFAGSKETLDFVKLAMTKYDEYCEIAW
;
A
#
# COMPACT_ATOMS: atom_id res chain seq x y z
N MET A 1 1.24 -6.32 12.83
CA MET A 1 1.42 -7.04 11.54
C MET A 1 0.19 -6.76 10.69
N VAL A 2 0.28 -5.79 9.79
CA VAL A 2 -0.83 -5.43 8.90
C VAL A 2 -0.93 -6.54 7.87
N LEU A 3 -1.93 -7.40 7.98
CA LEU A 3 -2.23 -8.42 6.97
C LEU A 3 -3.04 -7.73 5.86
N SER A 4 -2.36 -7.29 4.83
CA SER A 4 -3.02 -6.81 3.62
C SER A 4 -3.82 -7.94 2.98
N LEU A 5 -5.09 -7.68 2.79
CA LEU A 5 -6.02 -8.55 2.11
C LEU A 5 -6.22 -8.00 0.69
N VAL A 6 -5.31 -8.31 -0.24
CA VAL A 6 -5.62 -8.11 -1.66
C VAL A 6 -6.71 -9.11 -2.03
N VAL A 7 -7.94 -8.77 -1.71
CA VAL A 7 -9.10 -9.52 -2.17
C VAL A 7 -9.53 -8.94 -3.51
N LEU A 8 -9.13 -9.61 -4.57
CA LEU A 8 -9.63 -9.36 -5.93
C LEU A 8 -11.07 -9.83 -6.07
N THR A 9 -12.00 -9.27 -5.28
CA THR A 9 -13.43 -9.60 -5.40
C THR A 9 -14.03 -9.16 -6.73
N SER A 10 -13.30 -8.34 -7.51
CA SER A 10 -13.76 -7.90 -8.84
C SER A 10 -13.37 -8.82 -9.99
N PHE A 11 -12.53 -9.84 -9.74
CA PHE A 11 -12.13 -10.80 -10.78
C PHE A 11 -13.09 -12.00 -10.87
N GLU A 12 -13.98 -12.16 -9.90
CA GLU A 12 -14.91 -13.31 -9.84
C GLU A 12 -16.24 -13.11 -10.57
N SER A 13 -16.48 -11.99 -11.22
CA SER A 13 -17.72 -11.82 -12.00
C SER A 13 -17.82 -12.75 -13.23
N SER A 14 -16.83 -13.62 -13.43
CA SER A 14 -16.86 -14.65 -14.47
C SER A 14 -16.93 -16.10 -13.92
N LEU A 15 -16.83 -16.30 -12.60
CA LEU A 15 -16.92 -17.64 -11.98
C LEU A 15 -17.63 -17.50 -10.63
N GLY A 16 -18.88 -17.89 -10.58
CA GLY A 16 -19.66 -17.82 -9.34
C GLY A 16 -19.14 -18.78 -8.28
N SER A 17 -18.86 -18.24 -7.09
CA SER A 17 -18.98 -18.89 -5.79
C SER A 17 -18.51 -17.97 -4.67
N THR A 18 -19.41 -17.65 -3.77
CA THR A 18 -19.19 -16.86 -2.55
C THR A 18 -18.54 -17.71 -1.48
N VAL A 19 -17.37 -17.29 -0.97
CA VAL A 19 -16.79 -17.84 0.28
C VAL A 19 -16.65 -16.70 1.29
N SER A 20 -17.45 -16.80 2.36
CA SER A 20 -17.42 -15.93 3.53
C SER A 20 -16.33 -16.40 4.49
N LEU A 21 -15.52 -15.48 5.03
CA LEU A 21 -14.45 -15.77 5.97
C LEU A 21 -14.57 -14.93 7.26
N PRO A 22 -14.26 -15.52 8.44
CA PRO A 22 -14.46 -14.89 9.74
C PRO A 22 -13.31 -13.94 10.13
N ALA A 23 -13.65 -12.94 10.96
CA ALA A 23 -12.72 -11.99 11.58
C ALA A 23 -11.77 -12.67 12.57
N ARG A 24 -10.55 -12.13 12.73
CA ARG A 24 -9.57 -12.61 13.72
C ARG A 24 -9.01 -11.48 14.59
N LEU A 25 -8.83 -11.85 15.87
CA LEU A 25 -8.27 -11.05 16.94
C LEU A 25 -6.80 -10.64 16.71
N ILE A 26 -6.47 -9.50 17.33
CA ILE A 26 -5.15 -8.87 17.35
C ILE A 26 -4.43 -9.34 18.62
N ASP A 27 -3.20 -9.84 18.48
CA ASP A 27 -2.26 -10.01 19.60
C ASP A 27 -1.19 -8.91 19.50
N GLU A 28 -0.87 -8.29 20.63
CA GLU A 28 0.10 -7.21 20.76
C GLU A 28 1.55 -7.72 20.75
N PRO A 29 2.55 -6.88 20.38
CA PRO A 29 3.96 -7.30 20.32
C PRO A 29 4.69 -7.03 21.64
N GLU A 30 5.52 -7.99 22.04
CA GLU A 30 6.48 -7.93 23.14
C GLU A 30 7.60 -6.93 22.88
N THR A 31 7.97 -6.19 23.91
CA THR A 31 9.05 -5.22 23.98
C THR A 31 10.41 -5.91 24.07
N ILE A 32 11.35 -5.51 23.20
CA ILE A 32 12.77 -5.88 23.32
C ILE A 32 13.54 -4.69 23.88
N ILE A 33 14.24 -4.94 24.97
CA ILE A 33 15.08 -3.98 25.71
C ILE A 33 16.49 -4.00 25.07
N GLU A 34 16.99 -2.83 24.66
CA GLU A 34 18.38 -2.65 24.28
C GLU A 34 19.19 -2.11 25.46
N ASN A 35 20.34 -2.72 25.72
CA ASN A 35 21.32 -2.32 26.72
C ASN A 35 22.37 -1.39 26.12
N GLU A 36 22.57 -0.28 26.79
CA GLU A 36 23.73 0.61 26.63
C GLU A 36 24.97 0.00 27.25
N ASN A 37 26.14 0.30 26.70
CA ASN A 37 27.30 0.80 27.46
C ASN A 37 28.56 0.96 26.60
N GLY A 38 29.30 2.07 26.84
CA GLY A 38 30.70 2.14 26.51
C GLY A 38 31.20 3.56 26.23
N GLU A 39 31.49 4.33 27.33
CA GLU A 39 32.28 5.56 27.32
C GLU A 39 33.75 5.31 26.96
N SER A 40 34.40 6.27 26.28
CA SER A 40 35.63 6.84 26.82
C SER A 40 36.09 8.11 26.09
N GLN A 41 36.49 9.09 26.92
CA GLN A 41 36.97 10.42 26.60
C GLN A 41 38.44 10.37 26.15
N SER A 42 38.88 11.35 25.33
CA SER A 42 40.17 12.04 25.54
C SER A 42 40.17 13.38 24.78
N GLU A 43 40.42 14.43 25.56
CA GLU A 43 40.66 15.82 25.12
C GLU A 43 42.04 15.97 24.52
N THR A 44 42.21 16.85 23.52
CA THR A 44 43.40 17.74 23.40
C THR A 44 43.01 18.95 22.53
N GLU A 45 43.36 20.11 23.10
CA GLU A 45 43.25 21.45 22.52
C GLU A 45 44.24 21.71 21.37
N GLY A 46 43.92 22.65 20.48
CA GLY A 46 44.85 23.26 19.54
C GLY A 46 44.16 24.17 18.52
N ASP A 47 44.30 25.49 18.75
CA ASP A 47 43.90 26.61 17.92
C ASP A 47 44.31 26.49 16.44
N ASP A 48 43.46 26.85 15.51
CA ASP A 48 43.62 27.97 14.58
C ASP A 48 42.46 28.08 13.59
N ALA A 49 41.99 29.29 13.39
CA ALA A 49 40.85 29.65 12.57
C ALA A 49 41.13 29.50 11.06
N ALA A 50 40.35 28.63 10.43
CA ALA A 50 39.96 28.78 9.03
C ALA A 50 38.51 28.26 8.92
N GLU A 51 37.59 29.20 8.74
CA GLU A 51 36.17 28.93 8.47
C GLU A 51 36.04 28.21 7.12
N VAL A 52 36.28 26.91 7.14
CA VAL A 52 35.92 26.01 6.04
C VAL A 52 34.43 25.81 6.16
N VAL A 53 33.68 26.55 5.32
CA VAL A 53 32.28 26.23 5.08
C VAL A 53 32.24 24.80 4.51
N GLU A 54 32.15 23.84 5.40
CA GLU A 54 31.93 22.45 5.10
C GLU A 54 30.52 22.36 4.52
N MET A 55 30.43 22.46 3.19
CA MET A 55 29.25 22.01 2.47
C MET A 55 29.12 20.53 2.76
N THR A 56 28.44 20.20 3.86
CA THR A 56 27.99 18.85 4.15
C THR A 56 27.05 18.44 3.02
N THR A 57 27.60 17.84 1.99
CA THR A 57 26.83 17.12 0.98
C THR A 57 26.12 15.98 1.70
N LYS A 58 24.86 16.24 2.09
CA LYS A 58 24.01 15.26 2.72
C LYS A 58 23.95 14.04 1.78
N GLN A 59 24.59 12.95 2.17
CA GLN A 59 24.58 11.71 1.39
C GLN A 59 23.12 11.28 1.18
N PRO A 60 22.74 10.85 -0.04
CA PRO A 60 21.38 10.43 -0.30
C PRO A 60 21.00 9.29 0.65
N GLN A 61 19.97 9.52 1.46
CA GLN A 61 19.47 8.52 2.39
C GLN A 61 18.76 7.39 1.64
N LYS A 62 19.13 6.15 1.95
CA LYS A 62 18.48 4.96 1.43
C LYS A 62 17.18 4.67 2.18
N ILE A 63 16.09 4.37 1.45
CA ILE A 63 14.84 3.85 2.03
C ILE A 63 15.00 2.37 2.34
N SER A 64 15.55 1.61 1.38
CA SER A 64 15.72 0.16 1.49
C SER A 64 16.81 -0.36 0.57
N LYS A 65 17.16 -1.64 0.70
CA LYS A 65 18.06 -2.32 -0.26
C LYS A 65 17.44 -2.44 -1.68
N PHE A 66 16.14 -2.19 -1.82
CA PHE A 66 15.40 -2.34 -3.07
C PHE A 66 15.24 -1.03 -3.87
N ASP A 67 15.84 0.07 -3.45
CA ASP A 67 15.63 1.40 -4.07
C ASP A 67 15.93 1.39 -5.57
N ASN A 68 17.03 0.76 -5.99
CA ASN A 68 17.37 0.66 -7.43
C ASN A 68 16.32 -0.14 -8.22
N LEU A 69 15.78 -1.21 -7.64
CA LEU A 69 14.70 -1.98 -8.24
C LEU A 69 13.42 -1.14 -8.34
N MET A 70 13.04 -0.46 -7.26
CA MET A 70 11.84 0.39 -7.22
C MET A 70 11.94 1.54 -8.21
N LYS A 71 13.10 2.20 -8.31
CA LYS A 71 13.35 3.28 -9.30
C LYS A 71 13.18 2.77 -10.73
N ARG A 72 13.80 1.64 -11.07
CA ARG A 72 13.73 1.08 -12.42
C ARG A 72 12.31 0.64 -12.77
N VAL A 73 11.67 -0.17 -11.92
CA VAL A 73 10.31 -0.65 -12.19
C VAL A 73 9.28 0.49 -12.12
N GLY A 74 9.45 1.43 -11.20
CA GLY A 74 8.59 2.62 -11.09
C GLY A 74 8.60 3.43 -12.37
N ALA A 75 9.79 3.74 -12.92
CA ALA A 75 9.93 4.47 -14.17
C ALA A 75 9.24 3.74 -15.35
N GLU A 76 9.40 2.42 -15.45
CA GLU A 76 8.78 1.59 -16.50
C GLU A 76 7.25 1.49 -16.36
N MET A 77 6.74 1.49 -15.12
CA MET A 77 5.32 1.24 -14.84
C MET A 77 4.51 2.51 -14.57
N GLY A 78 5.17 3.68 -14.53
CA GLY A 78 4.52 4.99 -14.37
C GLY A 78 4.19 5.34 -12.92
N TYR A 79 4.92 4.80 -11.94
CA TYR A 79 4.76 5.12 -10.52
C TYR A 79 6.02 5.73 -9.92
N ASP A 80 5.82 6.68 -9.01
CA ASP A 80 6.91 7.14 -8.15
C ASP A 80 7.44 5.95 -7.33
N TRP A 81 8.73 5.70 -7.41
CA TRP A 81 9.38 4.60 -6.73
C TRP A 81 9.26 4.69 -5.18
N ARG A 82 9.13 5.91 -4.63
CA ARG A 82 8.91 6.15 -3.19
C ARG A 82 7.51 5.73 -2.77
N PHE A 83 6.52 5.93 -3.64
CA PHE A 83 5.16 5.43 -3.44
C PHE A 83 5.15 3.89 -3.43
N MET A 84 5.85 3.25 -4.36
CA MET A 84 5.99 1.79 -4.38
C MET A 84 6.72 1.27 -3.13
N SER A 85 7.77 1.99 -2.68
CA SER A 85 8.49 1.66 -1.43
C SER A 85 7.60 1.79 -0.20
N ALA A 86 6.70 2.79 -0.16
CA ALA A 86 5.73 2.94 0.92
C ALA A 86 4.74 1.76 0.97
N ILE A 87 4.27 1.27 -0.18
CA ILE A 87 3.44 0.06 -0.25
C ILE A 87 4.22 -1.15 0.26
N ALA A 88 5.46 -1.36 -0.21
CA ALA A 88 6.30 -2.48 0.21
C ALA A 88 6.57 -2.47 1.73
N TYR A 89 6.77 -1.29 2.30
CA TYR A 89 6.88 -1.14 3.75
C TYR A 89 5.59 -1.57 4.47
N CYS A 90 4.43 -1.16 4.00
CA CYS A 90 3.15 -1.53 4.60
C CYS A 90 2.88 -3.03 4.48
N GLU A 91 3.22 -3.65 3.35
CA GLU A 91 2.93 -5.05 3.05
C GLU A 91 3.86 -6.02 3.78
N SER A 92 5.16 -5.76 3.78
CA SER A 92 6.15 -6.73 4.24
C SER A 92 7.25 -6.18 5.13
N ARG A 93 7.27 -4.86 5.41
CA ARG A 93 8.45 -4.21 6.02
C ARG A 93 9.75 -4.53 5.26
N PHE A 94 9.66 -4.58 3.94
CA PHE A 94 10.75 -4.95 3.05
C PHE A 94 11.27 -6.39 3.21
N HIS A 95 10.47 -7.33 3.75
CA HIS A 95 10.82 -8.74 3.84
C HIS A 95 10.37 -9.49 2.58
N GLU A 96 11.30 -9.73 1.65
CA GLU A 96 11.03 -10.38 0.37
C GLU A 96 10.60 -11.85 0.46
N GLY A 97 10.99 -12.55 1.53
CA GLY A 97 10.60 -13.94 1.79
C GLY A 97 9.29 -14.13 2.56
N LEU A 98 8.58 -13.04 2.88
CA LEU A 98 7.37 -13.12 3.68
C LEU A 98 6.25 -13.82 2.91
N VAL A 99 5.63 -14.83 3.55
CA VAL A 99 4.41 -15.49 3.07
C VAL A 99 3.33 -15.39 4.15
N SER A 100 2.21 -14.80 3.82
CA SER A 100 1.09 -14.65 4.74
C SER A 100 0.31 -15.96 4.90
N LYS A 101 -0.49 -16.08 5.98
CA LYS A 101 -1.39 -17.25 6.19
C LYS A 101 -2.39 -17.47 5.05
N ARG A 102 -2.65 -16.47 4.23
CA ARG A 102 -3.56 -16.51 3.07
C ARG A 102 -2.81 -16.74 1.74
N GLY A 103 -1.49 -16.94 1.78
CA GLY A 103 -0.66 -17.20 0.62
C GLY A 103 -0.21 -15.95 -0.14
N ALA A 104 -0.44 -14.73 0.39
CA ALA A 104 0.20 -13.53 -0.15
C ALA A 104 1.71 -13.62 0.05
N SER A 105 2.49 -13.31 -0.97
CA SER A 105 3.92 -13.58 -0.99
C SER A 105 4.76 -12.37 -1.37
N GLY A 106 5.95 -12.31 -0.81
CA GLY A 106 7.02 -11.41 -1.21
C GLY A 106 6.85 -9.98 -0.74
N LEU A 107 7.67 -9.13 -1.31
CA LEU A 107 7.85 -7.73 -0.92
C LEU A 107 6.54 -6.93 -0.95
N MET A 108 5.69 -7.17 -1.96
CA MET A 108 4.43 -6.48 -2.19
C MET A 108 3.21 -7.33 -1.83
N GLN A 109 3.40 -8.47 -1.14
CA GLN A 109 2.34 -9.38 -0.71
C GLN A 109 1.33 -9.72 -1.83
N VAL A 110 1.87 -10.15 -2.98
CA VAL A 110 1.06 -10.53 -4.14
C VAL A 110 0.41 -11.89 -3.92
N MET A 111 -0.90 -11.97 -4.18
CA MET A 111 -1.66 -13.24 -4.08
C MET A 111 -1.46 -14.13 -5.32
N PRO A 112 -1.48 -15.47 -5.17
CA PRO A 112 -1.39 -16.40 -6.31
C PRO A 112 -2.43 -16.18 -7.40
N ILE A 113 -3.63 -15.69 -7.05
CA ILE A 113 -4.68 -15.36 -8.03
C ILE A 113 -4.26 -14.21 -8.96
N VAL A 114 -3.47 -13.25 -8.45
CA VAL A 114 -2.93 -12.14 -9.26
C VAL A 114 -1.98 -12.67 -10.33
N ALA A 115 -1.07 -13.58 -9.95
CA ALA A 115 -0.15 -14.20 -10.91
C ALA A 115 -0.93 -14.93 -12.02
N ARG A 116 -1.93 -15.72 -11.65
CA ARG A 116 -2.80 -16.41 -12.62
C ARG A 116 -3.52 -15.44 -13.55
N HIS A 117 -4.08 -14.35 -13.00
CA HIS A 117 -4.76 -13.31 -13.79
C HIS A 117 -3.83 -12.71 -14.85
N PHE A 118 -2.61 -12.37 -14.48
CA PHE A 118 -1.62 -11.81 -15.41
C PHE A 118 -0.83 -12.86 -16.19
N LYS A 119 -1.25 -14.15 -16.14
CA LYS A 119 -0.61 -15.28 -16.84
C LYS A 119 0.88 -15.44 -16.50
N VAL A 120 1.24 -15.17 -15.25
CA VAL A 120 2.58 -15.40 -14.71
C VAL A 120 2.54 -16.70 -13.88
N PRO A 121 3.54 -17.59 -14.01
CA PRO A 121 3.63 -18.79 -13.18
C PRO A 121 3.60 -18.43 -11.69
N VAL A 122 2.75 -19.13 -10.92
CA VAL A 122 2.60 -18.86 -9.48
C VAL A 122 3.93 -19.01 -8.73
N SER A 123 4.80 -19.91 -9.17
CA SER A 123 6.15 -20.08 -8.60
C SER A 123 7.02 -18.84 -8.70
N GLN A 124 6.73 -17.92 -9.62
CA GLN A 124 7.51 -16.70 -9.82
C GLN A 124 7.10 -15.53 -8.90
N ILE A 125 6.00 -15.64 -8.14
CA ILE A 125 5.60 -14.56 -7.20
C ILE A 125 6.63 -14.34 -6.08
N HIS A 126 7.50 -15.29 -5.82
CA HIS A 126 8.58 -15.18 -4.84
C HIS A 126 9.82 -14.42 -5.36
N HIS A 127 9.96 -14.25 -6.67
CA HIS A 127 11.01 -13.43 -7.25
C HIS A 127 10.70 -11.96 -7.05
N THR A 128 11.57 -11.25 -6.37
CA THR A 128 11.34 -9.88 -5.92
C THR A 128 10.92 -8.95 -7.05
N GLU A 129 11.60 -8.97 -8.19
CA GLU A 129 11.23 -8.12 -9.33
C GLU A 129 9.87 -8.50 -9.92
N THR A 130 9.60 -9.79 -10.12
CA THR A 130 8.29 -10.26 -10.60
C THR A 130 7.18 -9.84 -9.65
N ASN A 131 7.43 -9.92 -8.35
CA ASN A 131 6.50 -9.52 -7.29
C ASN A 131 6.15 -8.03 -7.38
N VAL A 132 7.16 -7.16 -7.49
CA VAL A 132 6.99 -5.71 -7.64
C VAL A 132 6.24 -5.39 -8.94
N ARG A 133 6.61 -6.01 -10.06
CA ARG A 133 5.93 -5.80 -11.35
C ARG A 133 4.47 -6.23 -11.33
N LEU A 134 4.15 -7.33 -10.68
CA LEU A 134 2.76 -7.79 -10.52
C LEU A 134 1.94 -6.80 -9.68
N ALA A 135 2.50 -6.28 -8.59
CA ALA A 135 1.86 -5.24 -7.80
C ALA A 135 1.54 -3.98 -8.64
N CYS A 136 2.51 -3.50 -9.43
CA CYS A 136 2.29 -2.37 -10.33
C CYS A 136 1.21 -2.66 -11.38
N LYS A 137 1.14 -3.89 -11.92
CA LYS A 137 0.05 -4.28 -12.83
C LYS A 137 -1.32 -4.21 -12.16
N VAL A 138 -1.42 -4.61 -10.87
CA VAL A 138 -2.68 -4.47 -10.10
C VAL A 138 -3.05 -3.01 -9.92
N LEU A 139 -2.08 -2.15 -9.57
CA LEU A 139 -2.31 -0.70 -9.43
C LEU A 139 -2.81 -0.09 -10.75
N ASN A 140 -2.12 -0.37 -11.86
CA ASN A 140 -2.49 0.11 -13.21
C ASN A 140 -3.86 -0.41 -13.66
N GLU A 141 -4.16 -1.68 -13.41
CA GLU A 141 -5.48 -2.26 -13.71
C GLU A 141 -6.58 -1.59 -12.89
N SER A 142 -6.34 -1.37 -11.60
CA SER A 142 -7.28 -0.67 -10.71
C SER A 142 -7.52 0.76 -11.18
N GLU A 143 -6.48 1.50 -11.51
CA GLU A 143 -6.59 2.87 -12.01
C GLU A 143 -7.39 2.95 -13.30
N ARG A 144 -7.08 2.08 -14.26
CA ARG A 144 -7.81 1.99 -15.52
C ARG A 144 -9.30 1.71 -15.31
N GLN A 145 -9.64 0.80 -14.38
CA GLN A 145 -11.04 0.41 -14.11
C GLN A 145 -11.79 1.44 -13.25
N LEU A 146 -11.11 2.18 -12.40
CA LEU A 146 -11.69 3.28 -11.61
C LEU A 146 -12.13 4.45 -12.49
N ARG A 147 -11.50 4.66 -13.64
CA ARG A 147 -11.79 5.78 -14.56
C ARG A 147 -11.84 7.10 -13.81
N LEU A 148 -10.78 7.39 -13.06
CA LEU A 148 -10.68 8.65 -12.33
C LEU A 148 -10.52 9.81 -13.31
N PRO A 149 -11.12 10.99 -13.04
CA PRO A 149 -11.02 12.14 -13.93
C PRO A 149 -9.59 12.68 -13.95
N MET A 150 -9.15 13.24 -15.08
CA MET A 150 -7.79 13.80 -15.24
C MET A 150 -7.47 14.95 -14.27
N GLY A 151 -8.46 15.69 -13.80
CA GLY A 151 -8.30 16.80 -12.86
C GLY A 151 -8.45 16.40 -11.38
N ILE A 152 -8.43 15.12 -11.05
CA ILE A 152 -8.47 14.68 -9.64
C ILE A 152 -7.21 15.12 -8.90
N ALA A 153 -7.36 15.53 -7.64
CA ALA A 153 -6.20 15.79 -6.79
C ALA A 153 -5.34 14.52 -6.66
N GLU A 154 -4.03 14.64 -6.83
CA GLU A 154 -3.11 13.50 -6.84
C GLU A 154 -3.21 12.67 -5.56
N ARG A 155 -3.36 13.33 -4.41
CA ARG A 155 -3.51 12.64 -3.13
C ARG A 155 -4.79 11.80 -3.06
N ASP A 156 -5.92 12.32 -3.57
CA ASP A 156 -7.17 11.57 -3.66
C ASP A 156 -7.01 10.36 -4.60
N ARG A 157 -6.37 10.56 -5.76
CA ARG A 157 -6.07 9.51 -6.73
C ARG A 157 -5.28 8.37 -6.07
N LEU A 158 -4.17 8.69 -5.43
CA LEU A 158 -3.29 7.69 -4.79
C LEU A 158 -4.01 6.96 -3.65
N CYS A 159 -4.76 7.67 -2.79
CA CYS A 159 -5.53 7.06 -1.72
C CYS A 159 -6.59 6.08 -2.24
N ILE A 160 -7.33 6.45 -3.29
CA ILE A 160 -8.37 5.59 -3.90
C ILE A 160 -7.74 4.34 -4.55
N ILE A 161 -6.59 4.48 -5.21
CA ILE A 161 -5.83 3.37 -5.78
C ILE A 161 -5.31 2.44 -4.68
N LEU A 162 -4.71 2.98 -3.61
CA LEU A 162 -4.26 2.20 -2.44
C LEU A 162 -5.41 1.43 -1.78
N ALA A 163 -6.55 2.08 -1.60
CA ALA A 163 -7.74 1.40 -1.08
C ALA A 163 -8.17 0.24 -1.99
N SER A 164 -8.10 0.43 -3.31
CA SER A 164 -8.42 -0.64 -4.27
C SER A 164 -7.42 -1.78 -4.23
N TYR A 165 -6.14 -1.48 -4.01
CA TYR A 165 -5.09 -2.47 -3.82
C TYR A 165 -5.31 -3.33 -2.58
N ASN A 166 -5.70 -2.71 -1.46
CA ASN A 166 -5.86 -3.37 -0.17
C ASN A 166 -7.25 -4.05 -0.01
N ALA A 167 -8.34 -3.31 -0.25
CA ALA A 167 -9.71 -3.79 -0.07
C ALA A 167 -10.25 -4.58 -1.27
N GLY A 168 -9.65 -4.38 -2.43
CA GLY A 168 -10.17 -4.84 -3.70
C GLY A 168 -11.02 -3.79 -4.41
N LEU A 169 -10.82 -3.73 -5.71
CA LEU A 169 -11.43 -2.74 -6.62
C LEU A 169 -12.97 -2.67 -6.51
N GLY A 170 -13.63 -3.83 -6.39
CA GLY A 170 -15.10 -3.89 -6.34
C GLY A 170 -15.68 -3.14 -5.15
N HIS A 171 -15.04 -3.24 -3.98
CA HIS A 171 -15.50 -2.51 -2.79
C HIS A 171 -15.33 -1.00 -2.93
N VAL A 172 -14.24 -0.54 -3.54
CA VAL A 172 -14.01 0.88 -3.80
C VAL A 172 -14.97 1.41 -4.86
N GLN A 173 -15.24 0.64 -5.91
CA GLN A 173 -16.25 1.01 -6.90
C GLN A 173 -17.65 1.13 -6.28
N ASP A 174 -18.01 0.23 -5.36
CA ASP A 174 -19.28 0.32 -4.61
C ASP A 174 -19.31 1.59 -3.76
N ALA A 175 -18.27 1.88 -3.00
CA ALA A 175 -18.20 3.09 -2.19
C ALA A 175 -18.36 4.36 -3.04
N ARG A 176 -17.74 4.40 -4.22
CA ARG A 176 -17.88 5.51 -5.19
C ARG A 176 -19.29 5.60 -5.78
N ARG A 177 -19.98 4.46 -6.01
CA ARG A 177 -21.37 4.46 -6.47
C ARG A 177 -22.30 4.99 -5.37
N LEU A 178 -22.12 4.55 -4.14
CA LEU A 178 -22.86 5.04 -2.98
C LEU A 178 -22.64 6.54 -2.77
N ALA A 179 -21.39 7.02 -2.81
CA ALA A 179 -21.07 8.44 -2.72
C ALA A 179 -21.84 9.25 -3.79
N ARG A 180 -21.79 8.81 -5.03
CA ARG A 180 -22.52 9.49 -6.13
C ARG A 180 -24.02 9.49 -5.91
N ALA A 181 -24.61 8.39 -5.47
CA ALA A 181 -26.04 8.27 -5.23
C ALA A 181 -26.54 9.20 -4.10
N GLU A 182 -25.66 9.55 -3.18
CA GLU A 182 -25.97 10.47 -2.07
C GLU A 182 -25.47 11.90 -2.29
N GLY A 183 -25.07 12.24 -3.52
CA GLY A 183 -24.62 13.60 -3.87
C GLY A 183 -23.24 13.98 -3.34
N ALA A 184 -22.48 13.01 -2.81
CA ALA A 184 -21.08 13.21 -2.37
C ALA A 184 -20.11 13.06 -3.55
N ASN A 185 -18.86 13.48 -3.36
CA ASN A 185 -17.84 13.41 -4.42
C ASN A 185 -17.22 12.01 -4.53
N PRO A 186 -17.52 11.22 -5.59
CA PRO A 186 -16.98 9.86 -5.74
C PRO A 186 -15.48 9.83 -6.06
N ASN A 187 -14.84 11.00 -6.20
CA ASN A 187 -13.42 11.13 -6.50
C ASN A 187 -12.64 11.80 -5.35
N SER A 188 -13.29 12.08 -4.23
CA SER A 188 -12.63 12.54 -3.00
C SER A 188 -12.39 11.34 -2.07
N TRP A 189 -11.16 11.19 -1.58
CA TRP A 189 -10.84 10.14 -0.62
C TRP A 189 -11.64 10.26 0.67
N SER A 190 -11.90 11.48 1.13
CA SER A 190 -12.75 11.72 2.30
C SER A 190 -14.12 11.07 2.16
N ASP A 191 -14.77 11.26 1.02
CA ASP A 191 -16.09 10.69 0.76
C ASP A 191 -16.00 9.18 0.51
N VAL A 192 -15.07 8.72 -0.34
CA VAL A 192 -14.91 7.30 -0.65
C VAL A 192 -14.63 6.48 0.61
N SER A 193 -13.76 6.96 1.49
CA SER A 193 -13.43 6.28 2.75
C SER A 193 -14.64 6.17 3.68
N LYS A 194 -15.47 7.22 3.76
CA LYS A 194 -16.74 7.21 4.50
C LYS A 194 -17.67 6.11 3.99
N TYR A 195 -17.87 6.03 2.68
CA TYR A 195 -18.76 5.02 2.11
C TYR A 195 -18.19 3.61 2.14
N LEU A 196 -16.86 3.43 2.16
CA LEU A 196 -16.25 2.14 2.48
C LEU A 196 -16.61 1.66 3.88
N GLN A 197 -16.59 2.55 4.87
CA GLN A 197 -16.98 2.22 6.25
C GLN A 197 -18.47 1.88 6.33
N LEU A 198 -19.33 2.66 5.71
CA LEU A 198 -20.77 2.46 5.68
C LEU A 198 -21.18 1.11 5.05
N LYS A 199 -20.34 0.52 4.21
CA LYS A 199 -20.59 -0.82 3.62
C LYS A 199 -20.59 -1.97 4.63
N SER A 200 -20.25 -1.77 5.88
CA SER A 200 -20.48 -2.74 6.96
C SER A 200 -21.93 -2.78 7.43
N ASN A 201 -22.68 -1.68 7.23
CA ASN A 201 -24.06 -1.48 7.67
C ASN A 201 -25.05 -2.06 6.62
N PRO A 202 -26.07 -2.88 7.05
CA PRO A 202 -27.11 -3.38 6.18
C PRO A 202 -27.82 -2.32 5.34
N ALA A 203 -28.07 -1.14 5.91
CA ALA A 203 -28.72 -0.02 5.18
C ALA A 203 -27.96 0.43 3.92
N TYR A 204 -26.67 0.08 3.82
CA TYR A 204 -25.84 0.42 2.68
C TYR A 204 -25.49 -0.79 1.81
N TYR A 205 -25.05 -1.91 2.39
CA TYR A 205 -24.58 -3.03 1.58
C TYR A 205 -25.71 -3.79 0.85
N THR A 206 -26.98 -3.60 1.25
CA THR A 206 -28.14 -4.18 0.55
C THR A 206 -28.65 -3.33 -0.62
N ARG A 207 -28.11 -2.14 -0.81
CA ARG A 207 -28.53 -1.21 -1.88
C ARG A 207 -28.12 -1.71 -3.26
N SER A 208 -28.86 -1.32 -4.28
CA SER A 208 -28.65 -1.70 -5.68
C SER A 208 -27.30 -1.24 -6.24
N GLU A 209 -26.69 -0.19 -5.68
CA GLU A 209 -25.38 0.34 -6.03
C GLU A 209 -24.24 -0.60 -5.63
N VAL A 210 -24.47 -1.46 -4.63
CA VAL A 210 -23.46 -2.38 -4.11
C VAL A 210 -23.46 -3.68 -4.91
N LYS A 211 -22.33 -4.00 -5.53
CA LYS A 211 -22.11 -5.22 -6.33
C LYS A 211 -21.15 -6.21 -5.67
N ALA A 212 -20.18 -5.73 -4.89
CA ALA A 212 -19.20 -6.55 -4.19
C ALA A 212 -19.66 -6.96 -2.76
N GLY A 213 -20.92 -6.63 -2.41
CA GLY A 213 -21.53 -7.02 -1.13
C GLY A 213 -20.96 -6.27 0.08
N ARG A 214 -21.20 -6.86 1.28
CA ARG A 214 -20.76 -6.31 2.56
C ARG A 214 -19.24 -6.19 2.62
N PHE A 215 -18.75 -5.10 3.24
CA PHE A 215 -17.33 -4.90 3.51
C PHE A 215 -17.10 -4.63 5.00
N ALA A 216 -16.46 -5.54 5.70
CA ALA A 216 -16.16 -5.44 7.12
C ALA A 216 -14.71 -4.98 7.41
N GLY A 217 -13.83 -4.99 6.41
CA GLY A 217 -12.40 -4.65 6.52
C GLY A 217 -12.06 -3.16 6.32
N SER A 218 -13.03 -2.27 6.52
CA SER A 218 -12.81 -0.84 6.23
C SER A 218 -11.76 -0.21 7.13
N LYS A 219 -11.72 -0.56 8.42
CA LYS A 219 -10.73 -0.03 9.36
C LYS A 219 -9.32 -0.37 8.89
N GLU A 220 -9.06 -1.63 8.60
CA GLU A 220 -7.76 -2.12 8.12
C GLU A 220 -7.34 -1.41 6.82
N THR A 221 -8.27 -1.21 5.90
CA THR A 221 -8.00 -0.51 4.65
C THR A 221 -7.68 0.97 4.88
N LEU A 222 -8.44 1.66 5.74
CA LEU A 222 -8.18 3.06 6.06
C LEU A 222 -6.83 3.24 6.76
N ASP A 223 -6.52 2.37 7.72
CA ASP A 223 -5.23 2.36 8.43
C ASP A 223 -4.07 2.09 7.44
N PHE A 224 -4.25 1.14 6.51
CA PHE A 224 -3.28 0.87 5.44
C PHE A 224 -3.03 2.11 4.56
N VAL A 225 -4.09 2.73 4.06
CA VAL A 225 -3.97 3.92 3.20
C VAL A 225 -3.29 5.06 3.96
N LYS A 226 -3.68 5.30 5.21
CA LYS A 226 -3.06 6.32 6.06
C LYS A 226 -1.57 6.07 6.23
N LEU A 227 -1.19 4.83 6.60
CA LEU A 227 0.22 4.48 6.83
C LEU A 227 1.04 4.59 5.53
N ALA A 228 0.52 4.09 4.41
CA ALA A 228 1.22 4.15 3.12
C ALA A 228 1.44 5.60 2.67
N MET A 229 0.44 6.47 2.82
CA MET A 229 0.60 7.88 2.46
C MET A 229 1.54 8.63 3.41
N THR A 230 1.53 8.32 4.73
CA THR A 230 2.50 8.86 5.67
C THR A 230 3.93 8.45 5.28
N LYS A 231 4.15 7.17 4.96
CA LYS A 231 5.46 6.69 4.52
C LYS A 231 5.89 7.29 3.18
N TYR A 232 4.95 7.49 2.27
CA TYR A 232 5.24 8.16 1.01
C TYR A 232 5.69 9.60 1.23
N ASP A 233 4.98 10.36 2.07
CA ASP A 233 5.35 11.74 2.43
C ASP A 233 6.77 11.77 3.06
N GLU A 234 7.05 10.91 4.07
CA GLU A 234 8.38 10.77 4.69
C GLU A 234 9.48 10.46 3.65
N TYR A 235 9.21 9.57 2.70
CA TYR A 235 10.17 9.18 1.68
C TYR A 235 10.39 10.29 0.63
N CYS A 236 9.41 11.16 0.42
CA CYS A 236 9.55 12.33 -0.44
C CYS A 236 10.46 13.42 0.18
N GLU A 237 10.59 13.46 1.50
CA GLU A 237 11.48 14.38 2.21
C GLU A 237 12.95 13.95 2.20
N ILE A 238 13.23 12.70 1.82
CA ILE A 238 14.59 12.18 1.69
C ILE A 238 15.27 12.83 0.48
N ALA A 239 16.36 13.55 0.71
CA ALA A 239 17.13 14.21 -0.35
C ALA A 239 17.81 13.18 -1.27
N TRP A 240 17.63 13.34 -2.57
CA TRP A 240 18.19 12.48 -3.64
C TRP A 240 18.88 13.31 -4.70
#